data_bb5db907ebb63caf0aed6e0cb2959e28
#
_entry.id   bb5db907ebb63caf0aed6e0cb2959e28
#
_cell.length_a   1.000
_cell.length_b   1.000
_cell.length_c   1.000
_cell.angle_alpha   90.00
_cell.angle_beta   90.00
_cell.angle_gamma   90.00
#
_symmetry.space_group_name_H-M   'P 1'
#
loop_
_entity.id
_entity.type
_entity.pdbx_description
1 polymer ?
#
loop_
_entity_poly.entity_id
_entity_poly.type
_entity_poly.pdbx_seq_one_letter_code
_entity_poly.pdbx_strand_id
1 'polypeptide(L)'
;PDAKPGEYTQTDMCAGDTIFGEHEKLIARVPQLLSSTQRALEEGKVHPMILAARFHGFYEYLHPFRDGNGRIGRLFSNFILHKVEHPIVIITQESKDEYINALRFIRTERTDEHLISFFFQMAIHRMQQEIDEKKKLSMAFHFLF
;
A
#
# COMPACT_ATOMS: atom_id res chain seq x y z
N PRO A 1 -14.39 19.42 15.85
CA PRO A 1 -14.22 18.29 16.76
C PRO A 1 -12.87 17.68 16.50
N ASP A 2 -12.06 17.73 17.53
CA ASP A 2 -10.62 17.58 17.43
C ASP A 2 -10.23 16.12 17.23
N ALA A 3 -9.57 15.85 16.10
CA ALA A 3 -8.93 14.56 15.90
C ALA A 3 -7.82 14.41 16.94
N LYS A 4 -7.92 13.40 17.80
CA LYS A 4 -6.85 13.10 18.75
C LYS A 4 -5.84 12.17 18.07
N PRO A 5 -4.56 12.54 18.00
CA PRO A 5 -3.53 11.68 17.44
C PRO A 5 -3.50 10.32 18.15
N GLY A 6 -3.42 9.24 17.34
CA GLY A 6 -3.36 7.87 17.86
C GLY A 6 -4.70 7.24 18.26
N GLU A 7 -5.81 7.98 18.25
CA GLU A 7 -7.14 7.42 18.48
C GLU A 7 -7.84 7.09 17.14
N TYR A 8 -8.52 5.97 17.09
CA TYR A 8 -9.37 5.62 15.94
C TYR A 8 -10.51 6.62 15.78
N THR A 9 -10.94 6.81 14.53
CA THR A 9 -12.13 7.63 14.28
C THR A 9 -13.35 7.07 15.01
N GLN A 10 -14.18 7.97 15.53
CA GLN A 10 -15.42 7.63 16.25
C GLN A 10 -16.67 7.85 15.39
N THR A 11 -16.47 8.13 14.10
CA THR A 11 -17.53 8.34 13.12
C THR A 11 -17.13 7.66 11.83
N ASP A 12 -18.13 7.21 11.09
CA ASP A 12 -17.90 6.70 9.75
C ASP A 12 -17.27 7.78 8.87
N MET A 13 -16.24 7.39 8.15
CA MET A 13 -15.51 8.30 7.28
C MET A 13 -16.05 8.20 5.86
N CYS A 14 -16.07 9.32 5.15
CA CYS A 14 -16.39 9.36 3.73
C CYS A 14 -15.42 10.27 2.97
N ALA A 15 -15.19 9.97 1.70
CA ALA A 15 -14.50 10.84 0.76
C ALA A 15 -15.27 10.85 -0.57
N GLY A 16 -15.91 11.97 -0.88
CA GLY A 16 -16.92 12.04 -1.94
C GLY A 16 -18.05 11.04 -1.67
N ASP A 17 -18.38 10.21 -2.66
CA ASP A 17 -19.40 9.17 -2.54
C ASP A 17 -18.90 7.87 -1.89
N THR A 18 -17.64 7.84 -1.46
CA THR A 18 -17.03 6.65 -0.85
C THR A 18 -17.25 6.65 0.65
N ILE A 19 -17.96 5.63 1.15
CA ILE A 19 -18.08 5.33 2.59
C ILE A 19 -17.01 4.31 2.93
N PHE A 20 -16.22 4.61 3.98
CA PHE A 20 -15.20 3.71 4.51
C PHE A 20 -15.79 2.71 5.52
N GLY A 21 -14.95 1.82 6.03
CA GLY A 21 -15.38 0.77 6.96
C GLY A 21 -16.02 1.33 8.24
N GLU A 22 -16.85 0.52 8.85
CA GLU A 22 -17.64 0.88 10.05
C GLU A 22 -16.71 1.17 11.24
N HIS A 23 -16.77 2.39 11.77
CA HIS A 23 -15.87 2.83 12.86
C HIS A 23 -15.97 1.95 14.12
N GLU A 24 -17.15 1.43 14.44
CA GLU A 24 -17.38 0.55 15.60
C GLU A 24 -16.55 -0.75 15.53
N LYS A 25 -16.19 -1.18 14.34
CA LYS A 25 -15.44 -2.43 14.12
C LYS A 25 -13.91 -2.23 14.13
N LEU A 26 -13.42 -0.99 14.16
CA LEU A 26 -11.99 -0.69 14.03
C LEU A 26 -11.14 -1.30 15.14
N ILE A 27 -11.63 -1.26 16.39
CA ILE A 27 -10.93 -1.81 17.57
C ILE A 27 -10.61 -3.30 17.40
N ALA A 28 -11.48 -4.05 16.73
CA ALA A 28 -11.25 -5.47 16.45
C ALA A 28 -10.53 -5.71 15.13
N ARG A 29 -10.91 -4.98 14.09
CA ARG A 29 -10.45 -5.23 12.70
C ARG A 29 -9.02 -4.80 12.45
N VAL A 30 -8.57 -3.68 13.04
CA VAL A 30 -7.18 -3.21 12.82
C VAL A 30 -6.17 -4.18 13.46
N PRO A 31 -6.29 -4.59 14.73
CA PRO A 31 -5.41 -5.61 15.30
C PRO A 31 -5.49 -6.95 14.56
N GLN A 32 -6.67 -7.36 14.09
CA GLN A 32 -6.84 -8.57 13.30
C GLN A 32 -6.07 -8.49 11.97
N LEU A 33 -6.14 -7.35 11.27
CA LEU A 33 -5.38 -7.14 10.04
C LEU A 33 -3.88 -7.24 10.30
N LEU A 34 -3.38 -6.58 11.33
CA LEU A 34 -1.95 -6.60 11.68
C LEU A 34 -1.48 -8.02 12.03
N SER A 35 -2.20 -8.73 12.90
CA SER A 35 -1.82 -10.08 13.33
C SER A 35 -1.91 -11.11 12.21
N SER A 36 -2.92 -11.02 11.34
CA SER A 36 -3.05 -11.91 10.19
C SER A 36 -1.96 -11.67 9.14
N THR A 37 -1.60 -10.40 8.93
CA THR A 37 -0.51 -10.03 8.02
C THR A 37 0.84 -10.51 8.54
N GLN A 38 1.10 -10.32 9.83
CA GLN A 38 2.33 -10.82 10.45
C GLN A 38 2.45 -12.33 10.30
N ARG A 39 1.39 -13.08 10.60
CA ARG A 39 1.37 -14.53 10.44
C ARG A 39 1.61 -14.96 8.99
N ALA A 40 0.94 -14.31 8.03
CA ALA A 40 1.14 -14.64 6.61
C ALA A 40 2.58 -14.38 6.15
N LEU A 41 3.21 -13.32 6.68
CA LEU A 41 4.61 -13.01 6.41
C LEU A 41 5.55 -14.07 6.98
N GLU A 42 5.30 -14.53 8.22
CA GLU A 42 6.08 -15.58 8.88
C GLU A 42 5.91 -16.95 8.20
N GLU A 43 4.71 -17.28 7.75
CA GLU A 43 4.43 -18.51 7.01
C GLU A 43 5.05 -18.55 5.61
N GLY A 44 5.30 -17.42 4.99
CA GLY A 44 5.94 -17.29 3.67
C GLY A 44 5.19 -17.93 2.50
N LYS A 45 3.89 -18.25 2.67
CA LYS A 45 3.08 -18.93 1.65
C LYS A 45 2.48 -17.97 0.61
N VAL A 46 2.41 -16.68 0.92
CA VAL A 46 1.87 -15.64 0.05
C VAL A 46 3.02 -14.79 -0.46
N HIS A 47 3.02 -14.50 -1.76
CA HIS A 47 4.03 -13.62 -2.34
C HIS A 47 4.01 -12.26 -1.65
N PRO A 48 5.16 -11.70 -1.19
CA PRO A 48 5.20 -10.47 -0.41
C PRO A 48 4.50 -9.27 -1.05
N MET A 49 4.59 -9.12 -2.37
CA MET A 49 3.90 -8.05 -3.11
C MET A 49 2.38 -8.18 -3.01
N ILE A 50 1.86 -9.42 -3.09
CA ILE A 50 0.43 -9.69 -2.91
C ILE A 50 0.00 -9.38 -1.48
N LEU A 51 0.80 -9.80 -0.49
CA LEU A 51 0.51 -9.53 0.91
C LEU A 51 0.49 -8.03 1.21
N ALA A 52 1.49 -7.29 0.70
CA ALA A 52 1.58 -5.84 0.87
C ALA A 52 0.41 -5.10 0.21
N ALA A 53 0.02 -5.49 -1.00
CA ALA A 53 -1.13 -4.91 -1.71
C ALA A 53 -2.44 -5.18 -0.95
N ARG A 54 -2.67 -6.42 -0.51
CA ARG A 54 -3.85 -6.81 0.30
C ARG A 54 -3.92 -6.08 1.61
N PHE A 55 -2.81 -6.00 2.34
CA PHE A 55 -2.73 -5.21 3.56
C PHE A 55 -3.14 -3.77 3.28
N HIS A 56 -2.54 -3.15 2.25
CA HIS A 56 -2.81 -1.76 1.88
C HIS A 56 -4.28 -1.53 1.55
N GLY A 57 -4.85 -2.34 0.67
CA GLY A 57 -6.24 -2.23 0.26
C GLY A 57 -7.21 -2.38 1.42
N PHE A 58 -6.95 -3.34 2.32
CA PHE A 58 -7.81 -3.56 3.47
C PHE A 58 -7.65 -2.45 4.53
N TYR A 59 -6.43 -1.94 4.73
CA TYR A 59 -6.17 -0.80 5.61
C TYR A 59 -6.87 0.46 5.12
N GLU A 60 -6.80 0.75 3.82
CA GLU A 60 -7.54 1.86 3.19
C GLU A 60 -9.06 1.67 3.24
N TYR A 61 -9.54 0.44 3.17
CA TYR A 61 -10.96 0.13 3.38
C TYR A 61 -11.41 0.43 4.81
N LEU A 62 -10.63 0.04 5.83
CA LEU A 62 -10.93 0.30 7.24
C LEU A 62 -10.87 1.79 7.57
N HIS A 63 -9.95 2.52 6.98
CA HIS A 63 -9.74 3.96 7.16
C HIS A 63 -9.74 4.40 8.63
N PRO A 64 -8.85 3.84 9.49
CA PRO A 64 -9.00 3.88 10.93
C PRO A 64 -8.84 5.27 11.56
N PHE A 65 -8.22 6.22 10.89
CA PHE A 65 -7.95 7.55 11.43
C PHE A 65 -8.65 8.65 10.61
N ARG A 66 -8.79 9.83 11.20
CA ARG A 66 -9.40 10.98 10.49
C ARG A 66 -8.52 11.51 9.37
N ASP A 67 -7.20 11.38 9.49
CA ASP A 67 -6.22 11.79 8.48
C ASP A 67 -5.01 10.85 8.51
N GLY A 68 -4.24 10.86 7.40
CA GLY A 68 -3.00 10.14 7.29
C GLY A 68 -3.11 8.66 6.93
N ASN A 69 -4.32 8.11 6.72
CA ASN A 69 -4.50 6.69 6.41
C ASN A 69 -3.67 6.25 5.21
N GLY A 70 -3.74 6.99 4.09
CA GLY A 70 -2.94 6.68 2.90
C GLY A 70 -1.43 6.70 3.12
N ARG A 71 -0.93 7.64 3.94
CA ARG A 71 0.50 7.70 4.31
C ARG A 71 0.91 6.49 5.14
N ILE A 72 0.12 6.18 6.15
CA ILE A 72 0.37 5.04 7.05
C ILE A 72 0.23 3.72 6.28
N GLY A 73 -0.81 3.55 5.48
CA GLY A 73 -1.03 2.35 4.67
C GLY A 73 0.15 2.06 3.73
N ARG A 74 0.64 3.09 3.02
CA ARG A 74 1.84 2.96 2.16
C ARG A 74 3.10 2.65 2.96
N LEU A 75 3.27 3.28 4.12
CA LEU A 75 4.42 3.01 4.99
C LEU A 75 4.45 1.54 5.45
N PHE A 76 3.33 1.02 5.93
CA PHE A 76 3.24 -0.37 6.37
C PHE A 76 3.40 -1.37 5.22
N SER A 77 2.82 -1.09 4.05
CA SER A 77 2.99 -1.94 2.87
C SER A 77 4.46 -2.03 2.47
N ASN A 78 5.15 -0.89 2.46
CA ASN A 78 6.58 -0.86 2.16
C ASN A 78 7.44 -1.48 3.28
N PHE A 79 7.01 -1.39 4.54
CA PHE A 79 7.66 -2.12 5.63
C PHE A 79 7.56 -3.64 5.46
N ILE A 80 6.39 -4.16 5.03
CA ILE A 80 6.20 -5.58 4.71
C ILE A 80 7.19 -6.00 3.62
N LEU A 81 7.29 -5.25 2.53
CA LEU A 81 8.18 -5.53 1.41
C LEU A 81 9.66 -5.47 1.83
N HIS A 82 10.05 -4.41 2.55
CA HIS A 82 11.42 -4.21 3.00
C HIS A 82 11.89 -5.33 3.94
N LYS A 83 11.02 -5.82 4.82
CA LYS A 83 11.36 -6.88 5.78
C LYS A 83 11.78 -8.20 5.12
N VAL A 84 11.39 -8.43 3.89
CA VAL A 84 11.72 -9.62 3.08
C VAL A 84 12.56 -9.27 1.85
N GLU A 85 13.24 -8.12 1.87
CA GLU A 85 14.16 -7.66 0.84
C GLU A 85 13.52 -7.51 -0.56
N HIS A 86 12.21 -7.26 -0.60
CA HIS A 86 11.50 -6.94 -1.85
C HIS A 86 11.57 -5.44 -2.18
N PRO A 87 11.53 -5.09 -3.47
CA PRO A 87 11.44 -3.70 -3.91
C PRO A 87 10.23 -2.99 -3.30
N ILE A 88 10.43 -1.79 -2.77
CA ILE A 88 9.33 -0.96 -2.26
C ILE A 88 8.52 -0.37 -3.41
N VAL A 89 7.25 -0.09 -3.16
CA VAL A 89 6.32 0.52 -4.10
C VAL A 89 6.23 2.03 -3.82
N ILE A 90 6.50 2.84 -4.84
CA ILE A 90 6.37 4.29 -4.79
C ILE A 90 5.21 4.70 -5.70
N ILE A 91 4.21 5.35 -5.12
CA ILE A 91 3.08 5.91 -5.86
C ILE A 91 3.40 7.35 -6.19
N THR A 92 3.62 7.62 -7.46
CA THR A 92 3.94 8.96 -7.96
C THR A 92 2.66 9.76 -8.27
N GLN A 93 2.81 11.03 -8.58
CA GLN A 93 1.68 11.86 -8.99
C GLN A 93 1.05 11.36 -10.30
N GLU A 94 1.88 10.85 -11.22
CA GLU A 94 1.44 10.33 -12.52
C GLU A 94 0.63 9.04 -12.39
N SER A 95 0.95 8.21 -11.40
CA SER A 95 0.26 6.93 -11.14
C SER A 95 -0.93 7.05 -10.17
N LYS A 96 -1.23 8.27 -9.70
CA LYS A 96 -2.22 8.50 -8.64
C LYS A 96 -3.63 8.10 -9.05
N ASP A 97 -4.03 8.40 -10.27
CA ASP A 97 -5.40 8.11 -10.73
C ASP A 97 -5.62 6.61 -10.89
N GLU A 98 -4.62 5.88 -11.40
CA GLU A 98 -4.64 4.42 -11.50
C GLU A 98 -4.72 3.77 -10.11
N TYR A 99 -3.92 4.27 -9.17
CA TYR A 99 -3.96 3.84 -7.77
C TYR A 99 -5.34 4.03 -7.12
N ILE A 100 -5.96 5.21 -7.28
CA ILE A 100 -7.28 5.50 -6.72
C ILE A 100 -8.35 4.59 -7.36
N ASN A 101 -8.27 4.36 -8.67
CA ASN A 101 -9.15 3.43 -9.36
C ASN A 101 -8.99 2.00 -8.83
N ALA A 102 -7.75 1.53 -8.64
CA ALA A 102 -7.48 0.21 -8.08
C ALA A 102 -8.08 0.02 -6.67
N LEU A 103 -7.98 1.04 -5.82
CA LEU A 103 -8.64 1.04 -4.50
C LEU A 103 -10.16 1.04 -4.60
N ARG A 104 -10.72 1.72 -5.61
CA ARG A 104 -12.18 1.74 -5.82
C ARG A 104 -12.71 0.36 -6.17
N PHE A 105 -12.02 -0.42 -7.00
CA PHE A 105 -12.43 -1.79 -7.37
C PHE A 105 -12.56 -2.73 -6.16
N ILE A 106 -11.74 -2.55 -5.12
CA ILE A 106 -11.89 -3.32 -3.88
C ILE A 106 -13.28 -3.14 -3.26
N ARG A 107 -13.87 -1.97 -3.38
CA ARG A 107 -15.19 -1.65 -2.81
C ARG A 107 -16.34 -1.99 -3.73
N THR A 108 -16.21 -1.65 -5.02
CA THR A 108 -17.30 -1.82 -6.00
C THR A 108 -17.42 -3.26 -6.49
N GLU A 109 -16.31 -3.97 -6.66
CA GLU A 109 -16.27 -5.30 -7.26
C GLU A 109 -15.77 -6.37 -6.29
N ARG A 110 -15.34 -5.96 -5.08
CA ARG A 110 -14.78 -6.84 -4.05
C ARG A 110 -13.59 -7.67 -4.53
N THR A 111 -12.80 -7.11 -5.44
CA THR A 111 -11.57 -7.72 -5.96
C THR A 111 -10.35 -6.87 -5.60
N ASP A 112 -9.26 -7.52 -5.21
CA ASP A 112 -7.97 -6.90 -4.93
C ASP A 112 -6.99 -7.00 -6.12
N GLU A 113 -7.39 -7.65 -7.21
CA GLU A 113 -6.54 -7.94 -8.36
C GLU A 113 -5.95 -6.70 -9.01
N HIS A 114 -6.75 -5.63 -9.14
CA HIS A 114 -6.29 -4.37 -9.70
C HIS A 114 -5.20 -3.71 -8.84
N LEU A 115 -5.35 -3.74 -7.52
CA LEU A 115 -4.34 -3.19 -6.61
C LEU A 115 -3.07 -4.05 -6.58
N ILE A 116 -3.21 -5.36 -6.62
CA ILE A 116 -2.08 -6.30 -6.72
C ILE A 116 -1.31 -6.03 -8.02
N SER A 117 -2.01 -5.94 -9.16
CA SER A 117 -1.41 -5.62 -10.46
C SER A 117 -0.68 -4.29 -10.42
N PHE A 118 -1.31 -3.25 -9.88
CA PHE A 118 -0.71 -1.93 -9.71
C PHE A 118 0.59 -1.98 -8.89
N PHE A 119 0.61 -2.71 -7.78
CA PHE A 119 1.81 -2.85 -6.95
C PHE A 119 2.96 -3.50 -7.72
N PHE A 120 2.68 -4.57 -8.48
CA PHE A 120 3.70 -5.20 -9.34
C PHE A 120 4.20 -4.25 -10.43
N GLN A 121 3.32 -3.52 -11.10
CA GLN A 121 3.69 -2.55 -12.14
C GLN A 121 4.60 -1.45 -11.59
N MET A 122 4.28 -0.89 -10.43
CA MET A 122 5.12 0.15 -9.80
C MET A 122 6.49 -0.39 -9.40
N ALA A 123 6.56 -1.60 -8.88
CA ALA A 123 7.84 -2.23 -8.53
C ALA A 123 8.69 -2.51 -9.78
N ILE A 124 8.09 -3.04 -10.84
CA ILE A 124 8.76 -3.30 -12.12
C ILE A 124 9.28 -1.99 -12.74
N HIS A 125 8.44 -0.96 -12.79
CA HIS A 125 8.81 0.34 -13.33
C HIS A 125 10.01 0.93 -12.58
N ARG A 126 9.99 0.89 -11.26
CA ARG A 126 11.10 1.36 -10.44
C ARG A 126 12.39 0.57 -10.67
N MET A 127 12.31 -0.76 -10.69
CA MET A 127 13.49 -1.60 -10.96
C MET A 127 14.09 -1.31 -12.35
N GLN A 128 13.24 -1.08 -13.35
CA GLN A 128 13.70 -0.71 -14.70
C GLN A 128 14.45 0.63 -14.69
N GLN A 129 13.92 1.64 -13.97
CA GLN A 129 14.58 2.93 -13.82
C GLN A 129 15.96 2.78 -13.15
N GLU A 130 16.05 2.01 -12.07
CA GLU A 130 17.32 1.77 -11.37
C GLU A 130 18.36 1.04 -12.26
N ILE A 131 17.92 0.10 -13.10
CA ILE A 131 18.78 -0.59 -14.07
C ILE A 131 19.28 0.39 -15.12
N ASP A 132 18.41 1.24 -15.67
CA ASP A 132 18.77 2.19 -16.72
C ASP A 132 19.71 3.29 -16.20
N GLU A 133 19.53 3.74 -14.96
CA GLU A 133 20.43 4.67 -14.28
C GLU A 133 21.81 4.05 -14.08
N LYS A 134 21.89 2.80 -13.59
CA LYS A 134 23.17 2.10 -13.42
C LYS A 134 23.90 1.88 -14.74
N LYS A 135 23.17 1.55 -15.83
CA LYS A 135 23.77 1.43 -17.16
C LYS A 135 24.36 2.75 -17.63
N LYS A 136 23.64 3.87 -17.47
CA LYS A 136 24.13 5.22 -17.83
C LYS A 136 25.40 5.58 -17.03
N LEU A 137 25.41 5.31 -15.73
CA LEU A 137 26.61 5.52 -14.91
C LEU A 137 27.79 4.67 -15.37
N SER A 138 27.58 3.38 -15.65
CA SER A 138 28.62 2.48 -16.14
C SER A 138 29.20 2.94 -17.49
N MET A 139 28.37 3.39 -18.40
CA MET A 139 28.83 3.97 -19.68
C MET A 139 29.64 5.25 -19.47
N ALA A 140 29.19 6.15 -18.58
CA ALA A 140 29.92 7.38 -18.27
C ALA A 140 31.31 7.10 -17.69
N PHE A 141 31.43 6.11 -16.81
CA PHE A 141 32.75 5.68 -16.28
C PHE A 141 33.67 5.12 -17.37
N HIS A 142 33.14 4.38 -18.34
CA HIS A 142 33.94 3.84 -19.45
C HIS A 142 34.50 4.92 -20.42
N PHE A 143 33.88 6.10 -20.45
CA PHE A 143 34.36 7.23 -21.24
C PHE A 143 35.40 8.11 -20.52
N LEU A 144 35.59 7.90 -19.22
CA LEU A 144 36.51 8.71 -18.38
C LEU A 144 37.87 8.00 -18.13
N PHE A 145 37.97 6.73 -18.48
CA PHE A 145 39.15 5.88 -18.37
C PHE A 145 39.36 5.03 -19.63
#